data_2ce87c98a8d095e08a4344d7f6a3175b
#
_entry.id   2ce87c98a8d095e08a4344d7f6a3175b
#
_cell.length_a   1.000
_cell.length_b   1.000
_cell.length_c   1.000
_cell.angle_alpha   90.00
_cell.angle_beta   90.00
_cell.angle_gamma   90.00
#
_symmetry.space_group_name_H-M   'P 1'
#
loop_
_entity.id
_entity.type
_entity.pdbx_description
1 polymer ?
#
loop_
_entity_poly.entity_id
_entity_poly.type
_entity_poly.pdbx_seq_one_letter_code
_entity_poly.pdbx_strand_id
1 'polypeptide(L)'
;MIFDLWETLIDWSHEANALMHSRVQERVGFDFHERWSRATHRYTTPVRDVLADVGVSDDAMEDVLSYRAEFVRTCLVPRAGAVATLEELRARGLKTGLITVCTEDVELLWPESEFAGLFDAEIFSSAIGLSKPDPRIYLACCEQLGVEPHDAMFVGDGANDELDGARRVGLCPVLIHKAGEDPVWREVRTWDGLRVTSIPEVLEVLERC
;
A
#
# COMPACT_ATOMS: atom_id res chain seq x y z
N MET A 1 -5.20 -9.95 11.25
CA MET A 1 -5.14 -8.48 11.06
C MET A 1 -4.67 -8.18 9.66
N ILE A 2 -5.29 -7.21 8.97
CA ILE A 2 -4.98 -6.82 7.58
C ILE A 2 -4.41 -5.41 7.61
N PHE A 3 -3.34 -5.16 6.86
CA PHE A 3 -2.67 -3.86 6.80
C PHE A 3 -2.70 -3.30 5.38
N ASP A 4 -2.83 -1.99 5.26
CA ASP A 4 -2.35 -1.24 4.12
C ASP A 4 -0.81 -1.14 4.15
N LEU A 5 -0.20 -0.72 3.05
CA LEU A 5 1.26 -0.58 2.92
C LEU A 5 1.72 0.87 3.05
N TRP A 6 1.31 1.73 2.09
CA TRP A 6 1.80 3.09 1.95
C TRP A 6 1.30 3.97 3.09
N GLU A 7 2.20 4.76 3.69
CA GLU A 7 1.88 5.62 4.86
C GLU A 7 1.31 4.85 6.07
N THR A 8 1.31 3.51 5.98
CA THR A 8 0.91 2.58 7.04
C THR A 8 2.12 1.79 7.55
N LEU A 9 2.64 0.86 6.76
CA LEU A 9 3.80 0.02 7.10
C LEU A 9 5.13 0.60 6.61
N ILE A 10 5.09 1.43 5.58
CA ILE A 10 6.23 2.14 4.99
C ILE A 10 5.90 3.62 4.81
N ASP A 11 6.94 4.45 4.68
CA ASP A 11 6.81 5.86 4.37
C ASP A 11 6.93 6.12 2.86
N TRP A 12 6.19 7.13 2.37
CA TRP A 12 6.40 7.66 1.03
C TRP A 12 7.61 8.60 1.02
N SER A 13 8.61 8.30 0.20
CA SER A 13 9.75 9.20 0.03
C SER A 13 9.47 10.23 -1.08
N HIS A 14 9.11 11.45 -0.70
CA HIS A 14 8.95 12.56 -1.65
C HIS A 14 10.23 12.88 -2.42
N GLU A 15 11.39 12.78 -1.77
CA GLU A 15 12.70 13.02 -2.38
C GLU A 15 13.01 11.96 -3.44
N ALA A 16 12.88 10.68 -3.10
CA ALA A 16 13.12 9.58 -4.05
C ALA A 16 12.13 9.62 -5.22
N ASN A 17 10.86 9.96 -4.96
CA ASN A 17 9.85 10.14 -6.01
C ASN A 17 10.21 11.30 -6.96
N ALA A 18 10.62 12.45 -6.43
CA ALA A 18 11.04 13.60 -7.24
C ALA A 18 12.28 13.27 -8.09
N LEU A 19 13.26 12.59 -7.51
CA LEU A 19 14.47 12.14 -8.21
C LEU A 19 14.13 11.18 -9.35
N MET A 20 13.29 10.17 -9.08
CA MET A 20 12.81 9.22 -10.10
C MET A 20 12.13 9.96 -11.25
N HIS A 21 11.19 10.88 -10.95
CA HIS A 21 10.50 11.65 -12.00
C HIS A 21 11.46 12.51 -12.82
N SER A 22 12.46 13.15 -12.20
CA SER A 22 13.47 13.96 -12.90
C SER A 22 14.29 13.11 -13.88
N ARG A 23 14.80 11.97 -13.41
CA ARG A 23 15.59 11.03 -14.24
C ARG A 23 14.78 10.50 -15.43
N VAL A 24 13.51 10.12 -15.16
CA VAL A 24 12.62 9.67 -16.24
C VAL A 24 12.38 10.80 -17.24
N GLN A 25 12.04 12.01 -16.78
CA GLN A 25 11.80 13.15 -17.66
C GLN A 25 13.01 13.50 -18.53
N GLU A 26 14.23 13.47 -17.96
CA GLU A 26 15.48 13.67 -18.70
C GLU A 26 15.66 12.60 -19.79
N ARG A 27 15.29 11.34 -19.51
CA ARG A 27 15.44 10.22 -20.44
C ARG A 27 14.42 10.21 -21.58
N VAL A 28 13.18 10.62 -21.27
CA VAL A 28 12.06 10.56 -22.25
C VAL A 28 11.79 11.88 -22.97
N GLY A 29 12.28 13.01 -22.46
CA GLY A 29 12.17 14.35 -23.08
C GLY A 29 10.79 14.99 -23.04
N PHE A 30 9.86 14.51 -22.19
CA PHE A 30 8.52 15.09 -21.98
C PHE A 30 8.17 15.12 -20.48
N ASP A 31 7.11 15.86 -20.10
CA ASP A 31 6.61 15.88 -18.72
C ASP A 31 6.00 14.51 -18.34
N PHE A 32 6.87 13.65 -17.81
CA PHE A 32 6.48 12.31 -17.36
C PHE A 32 5.53 12.38 -16.17
N HIS A 33 5.77 13.28 -15.21
CA HIS A 33 4.93 13.39 -14.02
C HIS A 33 3.47 13.67 -14.37
N GLU A 34 3.22 14.62 -15.28
CA GLU A 34 1.87 14.97 -15.72
C GLU A 34 1.16 13.75 -16.34
N ARG A 35 1.83 13.06 -17.27
CA ARG A 35 1.22 11.90 -17.95
C ARG A 35 1.00 10.74 -17.01
N TRP A 36 2.00 10.43 -16.16
CA TRP A 36 1.93 9.36 -15.17
C TRP A 36 0.81 9.58 -14.15
N SER A 37 0.64 10.81 -13.65
CA SER A 37 -0.41 11.13 -12.68
C SER A 37 -1.82 10.95 -13.23
N ARG A 38 -2.01 11.14 -14.53
CA ARG A 38 -3.29 10.93 -15.24
C ARG A 38 -3.57 9.46 -15.57
N ALA A 39 -2.56 8.60 -15.59
CA ALA A 39 -2.71 7.18 -15.88
C ALA A 39 -3.27 6.42 -14.66
N THR A 40 -4.58 6.59 -14.37
CA THR A 40 -5.23 5.99 -13.20
C THR A 40 -5.22 4.46 -13.23
N HIS A 41 -5.16 3.86 -14.43
CA HIS A 41 -5.06 2.41 -14.61
C HIS A 41 -3.72 1.80 -14.16
N ARG A 42 -2.71 2.62 -13.82
CA ARG A 42 -1.39 2.15 -13.37
C ARG A 42 -1.41 1.23 -12.14
N TYR A 43 -2.49 1.25 -11.39
CA TYR A 43 -2.68 0.42 -10.21
C TYR A 43 -3.35 -0.93 -10.49
N THR A 44 -3.73 -1.18 -11.75
CA THR A 44 -4.47 -2.38 -12.16
C THR A 44 -3.98 -2.97 -13.49
N THR A 45 -2.87 -2.45 -14.01
CA THR A 45 -2.30 -2.81 -15.32
C THR A 45 -0.78 -3.03 -15.16
N PRO A 46 -0.17 -3.96 -15.91
CA PRO A 46 1.28 -4.15 -15.91
C PRO A 46 2.03 -2.84 -16.15
N VAL A 47 3.07 -2.60 -15.37
CA VAL A 47 3.79 -1.32 -15.37
C VAL A 47 4.39 -0.97 -16.74
N ARG A 48 4.85 -1.97 -17.47
CA ARG A 48 5.40 -1.80 -18.83
C ARG A 48 4.35 -1.27 -19.82
N ASP A 49 3.13 -1.80 -19.74
CA ASP A 49 2.02 -1.37 -20.60
C ASP A 49 1.62 0.08 -20.27
N VAL A 50 1.53 0.41 -18.99
CA VAL A 50 1.27 1.80 -18.56
C VAL A 50 2.35 2.76 -19.03
N LEU A 51 3.63 2.37 -18.94
CA LEU A 51 4.75 3.18 -19.41
C LEU A 51 4.68 3.42 -20.93
N ALA A 52 4.33 2.40 -21.70
CA ALA A 52 4.10 2.54 -23.14
C ALA A 52 2.94 3.49 -23.44
N ASP A 53 1.81 3.35 -22.74
CA ASP A 53 0.62 4.21 -22.90
C ASP A 53 0.89 5.69 -22.58
N VAL A 54 1.77 5.98 -21.61
CA VAL A 54 2.17 7.35 -21.30
C VAL A 54 3.25 7.89 -22.25
N GLY A 55 3.76 7.08 -23.16
CA GLY A 55 4.64 7.48 -24.25
C GLY A 55 6.12 7.18 -24.03
N VAL A 56 6.47 6.27 -23.11
CA VAL A 56 7.84 5.79 -22.97
C VAL A 56 8.16 4.87 -24.14
N SER A 57 9.21 5.18 -24.90
CA SER A 57 9.65 4.39 -26.05
C SER A 57 10.40 3.13 -25.64
N ASP A 58 10.46 2.14 -26.53
CA ASP A 58 11.13 0.86 -26.26
C ASP A 58 12.61 1.03 -25.89
N ASP A 59 13.30 2.02 -26.46
CA ASP A 59 14.71 2.30 -26.16
C ASP A 59 14.93 2.94 -24.78
N ALA A 60 13.89 3.56 -24.19
CA ALA A 60 13.92 4.15 -22.87
C ALA A 60 13.35 3.22 -21.78
N MET A 61 12.64 2.18 -22.17
CA MET A 61 11.82 1.37 -21.26
C MET A 61 12.62 0.77 -20.10
N GLU A 62 13.76 0.15 -20.38
CA GLU A 62 14.56 -0.52 -19.34
C GLU A 62 15.19 0.50 -18.37
N ASP A 63 15.61 1.68 -18.85
CA ASP A 63 16.11 2.75 -18.00
C ASP A 63 15.01 3.25 -17.06
N VAL A 64 13.80 3.47 -17.58
CA VAL A 64 12.64 3.95 -16.79
C VAL A 64 12.22 2.92 -15.77
N LEU A 65 12.15 1.64 -16.11
CA LEU A 65 11.86 0.55 -15.19
C LEU A 65 12.92 0.48 -14.08
N SER A 66 14.21 0.65 -14.42
CA SER A 66 15.29 0.68 -13.44
C SER A 66 15.15 1.85 -12.45
N TYR A 67 14.82 3.06 -12.93
CA TYR A 67 14.62 4.23 -12.06
C TYR A 67 13.41 4.06 -11.12
N ARG A 68 12.35 3.42 -11.62
CA ARG A 68 11.18 3.09 -10.79
C ARG A 68 11.51 2.03 -9.74
N ALA A 69 12.25 0.99 -10.12
CA ALA A 69 12.68 -0.04 -9.18
C ALA A 69 13.56 0.52 -8.05
N GLU A 70 14.45 1.47 -8.37
CA GLU A 70 15.26 2.18 -7.35
C GLU A 70 14.37 2.98 -6.38
N PHE A 71 13.39 3.71 -6.91
CA PHE A 71 12.39 4.43 -6.09
C PHE A 71 11.63 3.47 -5.16
N VAL A 72 11.09 2.38 -5.70
CA VAL A 72 10.33 1.40 -4.90
C VAL A 72 11.20 0.79 -3.80
N ARG A 73 12.44 0.36 -4.10
CA ARG A 73 13.36 -0.17 -3.09
C ARG A 73 13.65 0.84 -1.98
N THR A 74 13.77 2.12 -2.33
CA THR A 74 13.99 3.19 -1.34
C THR A 74 12.79 3.33 -0.38
N CYS A 75 11.58 3.08 -0.87
CA CYS A 75 10.35 3.17 -0.07
C CYS A 75 10.02 1.88 0.69
N LEU A 76 10.41 0.70 0.19
CA LEU A 76 10.12 -0.60 0.82
C LEU A 76 10.93 -0.86 2.09
N VAL A 77 11.12 0.18 2.91
CA VAL A 77 11.78 0.12 4.21
C VAL A 77 10.72 0.15 5.31
N PRO A 78 10.65 -0.87 6.18
CA PRO A 78 9.65 -0.91 7.23
C PRO A 78 9.70 0.29 8.17
N ARG A 79 8.55 0.84 8.52
CA ARG A 79 8.41 1.77 9.64
C ARG A 79 8.85 1.11 10.94
N ALA A 80 9.29 1.93 11.89
CA ALA A 80 9.72 1.47 13.20
C ALA A 80 8.66 0.58 13.87
N GLY A 81 9.06 -0.64 14.23
CA GLY A 81 8.21 -1.63 14.87
C GLY A 81 7.32 -2.45 13.94
N ALA A 82 7.30 -2.19 12.61
CA ALA A 82 6.42 -2.91 11.68
C ALA A 82 6.71 -4.41 11.66
N VAL A 83 7.95 -4.80 11.40
CA VAL A 83 8.36 -6.22 11.37
C VAL A 83 8.09 -6.88 12.71
N ALA A 84 8.54 -6.28 13.82
CA ALA A 84 8.35 -6.83 15.16
C ALA A 84 6.86 -6.99 15.53
N THR A 85 6.00 -6.07 15.10
CA THR A 85 4.54 -6.17 15.33
C THR A 85 3.93 -7.32 14.53
N LEU A 86 4.33 -7.50 13.26
CA LEU A 86 3.86 -8.63 12.45
C LEU A 86 4.32 -9.97 13.04
N GLU A 87 5.56 -10.07 13.49
CA GLU A 87 6.09 -11.26 14.17
C GLU A 87 5.33 -11.55 15.47
N GLU A 88 5.03 -10.53 16.28
CA GLU A 88 4.26 -10.67 17.51
C GLU A 88 2.81 -11.12 17.25
N LEU A 89 2.14 -10.56 16.21
CA LEU A 89 0.80 -11.02 15.80
C LEU A 89 0.81 -12.51 15.44
N ARG A 90 1.81 -12.94 14.66
CA ARG A 90 1.98 -14.35 14.29
C ARG A 90 2.30 -15.24 15.50
N ALA A 91 3.13 -14.77 16.42
CA ALA A 91 3.44 -15.49 17.67
C ALA A 91 2.19 -15.70 18.54
N ARG A 92 1.22 -14.77 18.48
CA ARG A 92 -0.10 -14.91 19.13
C ARG A 92 -1.06 -15.81 18.35
N GLY A 93 -0.67 -16.37 17.22
CA GLY A 93 -1.50 -17.23 16.37
C GLY A 93 -2.52 -16.44 15.52
N LEU A 94 -2.34 -15.13 15.38
CA LEU A 94 -3.17 -14.28 14.54
C LEU A 94 -2.66 -14.30 13.10
N LYS A 95 -3.57 -14.40 12.15
CA LYS A 95 -3.26 -14.29 10.73
C LYS A 95 -3.02 -12.84 10.33
N THR A 96 -2.05 -12.64 9.44
CA THR A 96 -1.66 -11.34 8.91
C THR A 96 -1.93 -11.24 7.42
N GLY A 97 -2.55 -10.15 6.98
CA GLY A 97 -2.84 -9.86 5.58
C GLY A 97 -2.31 -8.49 5.16
N LEU A 98 -1.99 -8.36 3.88
CA LEU A 98 -1.65 -7.11 3.22
C LEU A 98 -2.68 -6.81 2.14
N ILE A 99 -3.16 -5.56 2.05
CA ILE A 99 -3.92 -5.04 0.91
C ILE A 99 -3.31 -3.71 0.50
N THR A 100 -2.65 -3.66 -0.65
CA THR A 100 -2.02 -2.42 -1.12
C THR A 100 -2.52 -1.99 -2.50
N VAL A 101 -2.75 -0.68 -2.65
CA VAL A 101 -2.94 -0.06 -3.97
C VAL A 101 -1.58 0.40 -4.46
N CYS A 102 -1.05 -0.32 -5.42
CA CYS A 102 0.32 -0.13 -5.90
C CYS A 102 0.45 -0.42 -7.40
N THR A 103 1.53 0.05 -7.97
CA THR A 103 1.99 -0.36 -9.30
C THR A 103 2.70 -1.71 -9.22
N GLU A 104 2.73 -2.45 -10.34
CA GLU A 104 3.27 -3.82 -10.42
C GLU A 104 4.73 -3.94 -9.92
N ASP A 105 5.53 -2.90 -10.07
CA ASP A 105 6.92 -2.88 -9.60
C ASP A 105 7.06 -3.09 -8.07
N VAL A 106 6.05 -2.73 -7.28
CA VAL A 106 6.01 -3.04 -5.83
C VAL A 106 5.89 -4.55 -5.62
N GLU A 107 4.97 -5.22 -6.33
CA GLU A 107 4.79 -6.67 -6.27
C GLU A 107 6.05 -7.42 -6.73
N LEU A 108 6.64 -6.99 -7.86
CA LEU A 108 7.86 -7.60 -8.41
C LEU A 108 9.07 -7.50 -7.47
N LEU A 109 9.16 -6.43 -6.68
CA LEU A 109 10.25 -6.19 -5.73
C LEU A 109 9.93 -6.66 -4.31
N TRP A 110 8.70 -7.06 -4.05
CA TRP A 110 8.24 -7.50 -2.73
C TRP A 110 9.09 -8.61 -2.12
N PRO A 111 9.54 -9.65 -2.88
CA PRO A 111 10.39 -10.70 -2.35
C PRO A 111 11.76 -10.24 -1.84
N GLU A 112 12.21 -9.03 -2.24
CA GLU A 112 13.46 -8.42 -1.77
C GLU A 112 13.29 -7.65 -0.45
N SER A 113 12.06 -7.40 -0.02
CA SER A 113 11.74 -6.59 1.17
C SER A 113 11.86 -7.38 2.47
N GLU A 114 12.03 -6.66 3.59
CA GLU A 114 11.97 -7.25 4.93
C GLU A 114 10.58 -7.80 5.30
N PHE A 115 9.57 -7.52 4.52
CA PHE A 115 8.21 -8.03 4.70
C PHE A 115 8.00 -9.42 4.09
N ALA A 116 8.90 -9.88 3.22
CA ALA A 116 8.76 -11.15 2.52
C ALA A 116 8.53 -12.33 3.49
N GLY A 117 7.39 -13.02 3.33
CA GLY A 117 7.01 -14.15 4.17
C GLY A 117 6.45 -13.79 5.56
N LEU A 118 6.20 -12.51 5.86
CA LEU A 118 5.56 -12.09 7.10
C LEU A 118 4.03 -12.07 7.03
N PHE A 119 3.44 -12.19 5.84
CA PHE A 119 2.00 -12.21 5.65
C PHE A 119 1.49 -13.59 5.23
N ASP A 120 0.29 -13.95 5.71
CA ASP A 120 -0.43 -15.17 5.32
C ASP A 120 -1.27 -14.93 4.05
N ALA A 121 -1.58 -13.67 3.73
CA ALA A 121 -2.24 -13.25 2.49
C ALA A 121 -1.68 -11.91 2.02
N GLU A 122 -1.40 -11.78 0.72
CA GLU A 122 -0.85 -10.57 0.11
C GLU A 122 -1.70 -10.21 -1.12
N ILE A 123 -2.35 -9.05 -1.08
CA ILE A 123 -3.21 -8.55 -2.14
C ILE A 123 -2.62 -7.26 -2.72
N PHE A 124 -2.08 -7.36 -3.91
CA PHE A 124 -1.59 -6.23 -4.70
C PHE A 124 -2.66 -5.84 -5.73
N SER A 125 -3.04 -4.58 -5.78
CA SER A 125 -4.06 -4.10 -6.73
C SER A 125 -3.67 -4.35 -8.19
N SER A 126 -2.38 -4.26 -8.50
CA SER A 126 -1.81 -4.56 -9.81
C SER A 126 -2.04 -5.99 -10.25
N ALA A 127 -1.95 -6.96 -9.33
CA ALA A 127 -2.12 -8.39 -9.61
C ALA A 127 -3.57 -8.78 -9.87
N ILE A 128 -4.51 -8.21 -9.11
CA ILE A 128 -5.92 -8.64 -9.15
C ILE A 128 -6.84 -7.70 -9.93
N GLY A 129 -6.33 -6.55 -10.40
CA GLY A 129 -7.12 -5.57 -11.15
C GLY A 129 -8.20 -4.86 -10.33
N LEU A 130 -8.07 -4.83 -9.01
CA LEU A 130 -8.99 -4.17 -8.08
C LEU A 130 -8.25 -3.16 -7.22
N SER A 131 -8.93 -2.09 -6.82
CA SER A 131 -8.35 -1.04 -5.98
C SER A 131 -9.28 -0.72 -4.81
N LYS A 132 -8.72 -0.38 -3.64
CA LYS A 132 -9.52 0.20 -2.55
C LYS A 132 -10.21 1.48 -3.03
N PRO A 133 -11.46 1.75 -2.67
CA PRO A 133 -12.29 1.08 -1.68
C PRO A 133 -13.27 0.04 -2.27
N ASP A 134 -12.97 -0.62 -3.38
CA ASP A 134 -13.82 -1.69 -3.93
C ASP A 134 -13.95 -2.83 -2.91
N PRO A 135 -15.18 -3.25 -2.54
CA PRO A 135 -15.39 -4.29 -1.52
C PRO A 135 -14.69 -5.62 -1.86
N ARG A 136 -14.55 -5.94 -3.14
CA ARG A 136 -13.96 -7.21 -3.60
C ARG A 136 -12.49 -7.37 -3.19
N ILE A 137 -11.73 -6.28 -3.05
CA ILE A 137 -10.31 -6.36 -2.66
C ILE A 137 -10.15 -6.81 -1.20
N TYR A 138 -11.03 -6.35 -0.31
CA TYR A 138 -11.05 -6.76 1.11
C TYR A 138 -11.51 -8.21 1.27
N LEU A 139 -12.59 -8.58 0.55
CA LEU A 139 -13.13 -9.94 0.58
C LEU A 139 -12.13 -10.95 0.04
N ALA A 140 -11.36 -10.62 -1.01
CA ALA A 140 -10.29 -11.47 -1.52
C ALA A 140 -9.21 -11.75 -0.46
N CYS A 141 -8.83 -10.75 0.35
CA CYS A 141 -7.89 -10.95 1.45
C CYS A 141 -8.48 -11.84 2.54
N CYS A 142 -9.72 -11.59 2.95
CA CYS A 142 -10.41 -12.43 3.94
C CYS A 142 -10.53 -13.88 3.48
N GLU A 143 -10.83 -14.12 2.21
CA GLU A 143 -10.90 -15.45 1.61
C GLU A 143 -9.55 -16.16 1.66
N GLN A 144 -8.46 -15.50 1.26
CA GLN A 144 -7.11 -16.07 1.34
C GLN A 144 -6.70 -16.38 2.79
N LEU A 145 -7.06 -15.50 3.72
CA LEU A 145 -6.83 -15.74 5.15
C LEU A 145 -7.73 -16.83 5.73
N GLY A 146 -8.85 -17.17 5.08
CA GLY A 146 -9.86 -18.08 5.61
C GLY A 146 -10.51 -17.55 6.88
N VAL A 147 -10.87 -16.26 6.88
CA VAL A 147 -11.56 -15.57 7.98
C VAL A 147 -12.79 -14.85 7.48
N GLU A 148 -13.80 -14.70 8.35
CA GLU A 148 -14.92 -13.83 8.05
C GLU A 148 -14.54 -12.36 8.27
N PRO A 149 -15.08 -11.41 7.48
CA PRO A 149 -14.75 -10.00 7.63
C PRO A 149 -14.94 -9.44 9.04
N HIS A 150 -16.00 -9.87 9.75
CA HIS A 150 -16.27 -9.38 11.11
C HIS A 150 -15.29 -9.91 12.18
N ASP A 151 -14.46 -10.90 11.84
CA ASP A 151 -13.39 -11.42 12.70
C ASP A 151 -12.02 -10.79 12.38
N ALA A 152 -11.99 -9.80 11.48
CA ALA A 152 -10.75 -9.19 11.02
C ALA A 152 -10.74 -7.67 11.19
N MET A 153 -9.56 -7.14 11.50
CA MET A 153 -9.27 -5.70 11.55
C MET A 153 -8.52 -5.28 10.27
N PHE A 154 -8.80 -4.07 9.80
CA PHE A 154 -8.05 -3.42 8.73
C PHE A 154 -7.37 -2.15 9.25
N VAL A 155 -6.06 -2.05 9.11
CA VAL A 155 -5.26 -0.89 9.54
C VAL A 155 -4.78 -0.13 8.30
N GLY A 156 -5.08 1.16 8.23
CA GLY A 156 -4.68 2.01 7.11
C GLY A 156 -4.61 3.49 7.48
N ASP A 157 -4.00 4.30 6.60
CA ASP A 157 -3.80 5.74 6.76
C ASP A 157 -5.03 6.60 6.38
N GLY A 158 -6.10 5.99 5.88
CA GLY A 158 -7.32 6.65 5.44
C GLY A 158 -7.28 7.19 4.00
N ALA A 159 -6.34 6.75 3.19
CA ALA A 159 -6.27 7.13 1.79
C ALA A 159 -7.46 6.57 0.99
N ASN A 160 -8.00 7.37 0.08
CA ASN A 160 -9.02 6.93 -0.89
C ASN A 160 -10.25 6.23 -0.28
N ASP A 161 -10.71 6.68 0.89
CA ASP A 161 -11.87 6.13 1.60
C ASP A 161 -11.74 4.63 1.94
N GLU A 162 -10.52 4.17 2.19
CA GLU A 162 -10.21 2.76 2.44
C GLU A 162 -10.80 2.23 3.75
N LEU A 163 -10.84 3.06 4.80
CA LEU A 163 -11.41 2.67 6.09
C LEU A 163 -12.93 2.51 5.99
N ASP A 164 -13.61 3.43 5.29
CA ASP A 164 -15.02 3.30 4.99
C ASP A 164 -15.29 2.10 4.07
N GLY A 165 -14.37 1.80 3.14
CA GLY A 165 -14.41 0.59 2.32
C GLY A 165 -14.36 -0.69 3.15
N ALA A 166 -13.42 -0.77 4.07
CA ALA A 166 -13.26 -1.88 5.02
C ALA A 166 -14.49 -2.05 5.92
N ARG A 167 -15.01 -0.93 6.47
CA ARG A 167 -16.22 -0.92 7.30
C ARG A 167 -17.45 -1.46 6.56
N ARG A 168 -17.62 -1.12 5.27
CA ARG A 168 -18.76 -1.57 4.45
C ARG A 168 -18.79 -3.07 4.23
N VAL A 169 -17.67 -3.76 4.24
CA VAL A 169 -17.62 -5.23 4.14
C VAL A 169 -17.68 -5.94 5.49
N GLY A 170 -17.70 -5.18 6.59
CA GLY A 170 -17.80 -5.74 7.95
C GLY A 170 -16.48 -5.91 8.68
N LEU A 171 -15.36 -5.48 8.10
CA LEU A 171 -14.07 -5.40 8.80
C LEU A 171 -14.14 -4.36 9.92
N CYS A 172 -13.33 -4.50 10.96
CA CYS A 172 -13.11 -3.48 11.97
C CYS A 172 -11.92 -2.58 11.58
N PRO A 173 -12.18 -1.35 11.06
CA PRO A 173 -11.10 -0.50 10.59
C PRO A 173 -10.46 0.32 11.70
N VAL A 174 -9.15 0.44 11.63
CA VAL A 174 -8.30 1.23 12.52
C VAL A 174 -7.52 2.24 11.69
N LEU A 175 -7.70 3.51 12.00
CA LEU A 175 -6.89 4.57 11.40
C LEU A 175 -5.51 4.61 12.07
N ILE A 176 -4.44 4.52 11.27
CA ILE A 176 -3.11 4.87 11.73
C ILE A 176 -2.76 6.27 11.21
N HIS A 177 -2.38 7.18 12.13
CA HIS A 177 -1.96 8.53 11.76
C HIS A 177 -0.93 9.04 12.77
N LYS A 178 0.27 9.35 12.31
CA LYS A 178 1.36 9.81 13.18
C LYS A 178 1.00 11.11 13.88
N ALA A 179 1.33 11.19 15.15
CA ALA A 179 1.08 12.39 15.95
C ALA A 179 1.86 13.61 15.40
N GLY A 180 1.16 14.71 15.18
CA GLY A 180 1.76 15.97 14.71
C GLY A 180 1.88 16.11 13.19
N GLU A 181 1.47 15.12 12.41
CA GLU A 181 1.34 15.26 10.96
C GLU A 181 -0.01 15.91 10.59
N ASP A 182 0.02 16.75 9.55
CA ASP A 182 -1.21 17.35 9.01
C ASP A 182 -2.05 16.28 8.30
N PRO A 183 -3.37 16.20 8.57
CA PRO A 183 -4.24 15.20 7.94
C PRO A 183 -4.44 15.52 6.46
N VAL A 184 -3.86 14.70 5.59
CA VAL A 184 -3.98 14.83 4.13
C VAL A 184 -5.36 14.34 3.67
N TRP A 185 -5.78 13.19 4.14
CA TRP A 185 -7.01 12.54 3.69
C TRP A 185 -8.25 13.00 4.45
N ARG A 186 -9.40 12.97 3.77
CA ARG A 186 -10.70 13.30 4.37
C ARG A 186 -10.99 12.42 5.59
N GLU A 187 -10.76 11.12 5.47
CA GLU A 187 -11.03 10.16 6.55
C GLU A 187 -10.24 10.48 7.82
N VAL A 188 -8.98 10.90 7.71
CA VAL A 188 -8.18 11.29 8.89
C VAL A 188 -8.86 12.38 9.72
N ARG A 189 -9.52 13.34 9.05
CA ARG A 189 -10.22 14.47 9.72
C ARG A 189 -11.55 14.09 10.34
N THR A 190 -12.26 13.15 9.71
CA THR A 190 -13.66 12.82 10.05
C THR A 190 -13.81 11.47 10.75
N TRP A 191 -12.72 10.72 10.90
CA TRP A 191 -12.75 9.37 11.45
C TRP A 191 -13.21 9.33 12.89
N ASP A 192 -14.24 8.56 13.17
CA ASP A 192 -14.88 8.37 14.49
C ASP A 192 -14.59 6.99 15.11
N GLY A 193 -13.84 6.12 14.38
CA GLY A 193 -13.47 4.77 14.82
C GLY A 193 -12.17 4.71 15.62
N LEU A 194 -11.63 3.51 15.72
CA LEU A 194 -10.36 3.25 16.39
C LEU A 194 -9.21 4.00 15.70
N ARG A 195 -8.30 4.54 16.52
CA ARG A 195 -7.10 5.24 16.08
C ARG A 195 -5.87 4.74 16.80
N VAL A 196 -4.75 4.69 16.08
CA VAL A 196 -3.42 4.48 16.63
C VAL A 196 -2.45 5.50 16.01
N THR A 197 -1.35 5.76 16.68
CA THR A 197 -0.32 6.71 16.21
C THR A 197 0.96 6.01 15.74
N SER A 198 1.07 4.73 16.04
CA SER A 198 2.20 3.88 15.64
C SER A 198 1.74 2.44 15.39
N ILE A 199 2.55 1.68 14.65
CA ILE A 199 2.21 0.29 14.33
C ILE A 199 2.15 -0.59 15.59
N PRO A 200 3.08 -0.51 16.58
CA PRO A 200 2.98 -1.32 17.79
C PRO A 200 1.68 -1.11 18.59
N GLU A 201 1.08 0.08 18.54
CA GLU A 201 -0.19 0.36 19.23
C GLU A 201 -1.37 -0.47 18.72
N VAL A 202 -1.27 -1.08 17.52
CA VAL A 202 -2.34 -1.98 17.02
C VAL A 202 -2.52 -3.19 17.93
N LEU A 203 -1.47 -3.60 18.65
CA LEU A 203 -1.55 -4.69 19.63
C LEU A 203 -2.42 -4.36 20.84
N GLU A 204 -2.60 -3.06 21.16
CA GLU A 204 -3.39 -2.58 22.29
C GLU A 204 -4.89 -2.49 21.96
N VAL A 205 -5.23 -2.50 20.67
CA VAL A 205 -6.62 -2.39 20.20
C VAL A 205 -7.23 -3.70 19.71
N LEU A 206 -6.47 -4.80 19.79
CA LEU A 206 -6.92 -6.13 19.31
C LEU A 206 -8.25 -6.61 19.92
N GLU A 207 -8.50 -6.30 21.18
CA GLU A 207 -9.71 -6.72 21.92
C GLU A 207 -10.88 -5.71 21.81
N ARG A 208 -10.73 -4.67 20.98
CA ARG A 208 -11.69 -3.56 20.91
C ARG A 208 -12.64 -3.62 19.71
N CYS A 209 -12.51 -4.67 18.89
CA CYS A 209 -13.39 -4.93 17.74
C CYS A 209 -14.33 -6.14 17.94
#